data_5ca2ad6b908d053f35372c67d9bce4af
#
_entry.id   5ca2ad6b908d053f35372c67d9bce4af
#
_cell.length_a   1.000
_cell.length_b   1.000
_cell.length_c   1.000
_cell.angle_alpha   90.00
_cell.angle_beta   90.00
_cell.angle_gamma   90.00
#
_symmetry.space_group_name_H-M   'P 1'
#
loop_
_entity.id
_entity.type
_entity.pdbx_description
1 polymer ?
#
loop_
_entity_poly.entity_id
_entity_poly.type
_entity_poly.pdbx_seq_one_letter_code
_entity_poly.pdbx_strand_id
1 'polypeptide(L)'
;MTEYKLMNTKDVAKLFVNKYINNDFRTIGNAVQQSKTIELQNIQFEVDKPWIIRQPNKEYFNRELKWYQTESLNVNDIPEGAPVMWKACADPLGYINSNYGWMIWSKDNDEQYKHCMEKLIEDPHTREACMIYQRPSMHVDATANH
;
A
#
# COMPACT_ATOMS: atom_id res chain seq x y z
N MET A 1 -22.19 -21.24 24.16
CA MET A 1 -21.74 -20.11 23.35
C MET A 1 -21.43 -20.66 21.97
N THR A 2 -22.16 -20.20 20.96
CA THR A 2 -21.90 -20.59 19.57
C THR A 2 -20.62 -19.86 19.13
N GLU A 3 -19.56 -20.59 18.90
CA GLU A 3 -18.29 -20.05 18.41
C GLU A 3 -18.53 -19.56 16.97
N TYR A 4 -18.57 -18.25 16.77
CA TYR A 4 -18.66 -17.68 15.42
C TYR A 4 -17.30 -17.83 14.75
N LYS A 5 -17.21 -18.77 13.82
CA LYS A 5 -16.01 -18.93 13.00
C LYS A 5 -15.92 -17.76 12.04
N LEU A 6 -14.89 -16.91 12.18
CA LEU A 6 -14.58 -15.87 11.21
C LEU A 6 -14.22 -16.50 9.85
N MET A 7 -14.59 -15.84 8.77
CA MET A 7 -14.08 -16.16 7.44
C MET A 7 -12.55 -16.02 7.43
N ASN A 8 -11.89 -16.82 6.62
CA ASN A 8 -10.46 -16.71 6.37
C ASN A 8 -10.19 -16.18 4.94
N THR A 9 -8.93 -15.99 4.56
CA THR A 9 -8.54 -15.50 3.22
C THR A 9 -9.08 -16.36 2.08
N LYS A 10 -9.20 -17.69 2.27
CA LYS A 10 -9.78 -18.61 1.26
C LYS A 10 -11.28 -18.36 1.08
N ASP A 11 -11.99 -18.08 2.14
CA ASP A 11 -13.43 -17.82 2.07
C ASP A 11 -13.70 -16.47 1.37
N VAL A 12 -12.88 -15.46 1.66
CA VAL A 12 -12.90 -14.18 0.95
C VAL A 12 -12.61 -14.36 -0.54
N ALA A 13 -11.61 -15.17 -0.89
CA ALA A 13 -11.32 -15.49 -2.30
C ALA A 13 -12.53 -16.10 -3.01
N LYS A 14 -13.25 -17.02 -2.36
CA LYS A 14 -14.48 -17.61 -2.93
C LYS A 14 -15.57 -16.55 -3.17
N LEU A 15 -15.72 -15.57 -2.27
CA LEU A 15 -16.68 -14.49 -2.47
C LEU A 15 -16.35 -13.67 -3.72
N PHE A 16 -15.07 -13.32 -3.94
CA PHE A 16 -14.65 -12.64 -5.17
C PHE A 16 -14.93 -13.47 -6.42
N VAL A 17 -14.62 -14.78 -6.40
CA VAL A 17 -14.90 -15.70 -7.52
C VAL A 17 -16.39 -15.78 -7.81
N ASN A 18 -17.22 -15.91 -6.78
CA ASN A 18 -18.67 -15.97 -6.94
C ASN A 18 -19.24 -14.69 -7.56
N LYS A 19 -18.79 -13.52 -7.08
CA LYS A 19 -19.19 -12.24 -7.67
C LYS A 19 -18.76 -12.13 -9.14
N TYR A 20 -17.55 -12.57 -9.45
CA TYR A 20 -17.04 -12.57 -10.84
C TYR A 20 -17.90 -13.46 -11.77
N ILE A 21 -18.19 -14.71 -11.34
CA ILE A 21 -19.01 -15.66 -12.13
C ILE A 21 -20.42 -15.13 -12.35
N ASN A 22 -20.99 -14.47 -11.34
CA ASN A 22 -22.33 -13.90 -11.39
C ASN A 22 -22.39 -12.52 -12.08
N ASN A 23 -21.29 -12.01 -12.62
CA ASN A 23 -21.17 -10.67 -13.20
C ASN A 23 -21.61 -9.54 -12.25
N ASP A 24 -21.43 -9.73 -10.93
CA ASP A 24 -21.73 -8.76 -9.90
C ASP A 24 -20.59 -7.74 -9.79
N PHE A 25 -20.56 -6.80 -10.73
CA PHE A 25 -19.55 -5.74 -10.83
C PHE A 25 -20.18 -4.39 -10.48
N ARG A 26 -19.37 -3.58 -9.80
CA ARG A 26 -19.62 -2.15 -9.67
C ARG A 26 -18.81 -1.40 -10.73
N THR A 27 -19.45 -0.47 -11.43
CA THR A 27 -18.73 0.44 -12.33
C THR A 27 -18.20 1.62 -11.53
N ILE A 28 -16.90 1.87 -11.64
CA ILE A 28 -16.23 3.03 -11.04
C ILE A 28 -15.53 3.84 -12.13
N GLY A 29 -15.28 5.13 -11.83
CA GLY A 29 -14.61 6.06 -12.75
C GLY A 29 -15.52 7.21 -13.14
N ASN A 30 -15.03 8.01 -14.07
CA ASN A 30 -15.73 9.18 -14.62
C ASN A 30 -16.26 8.89 -16.05
N ALA A 31 -16.85 9.90 -16.70
CA ALA A 31 -17.40 9.75 -18.04
C ALA A 31 -16.36 9.36 -19.12
N VAL A 32 -15.09 9.62 -18.88
CA VAL A 32 -13.99 9.36 -19.84
C VAL A 32 -13.34 8.00 -19.61
N GLN A 33 -13.23 7.58 -18.34
CA GLN A 33 -12.58 6.32 -18.00
C GLN A 33 -13.42 5.58 -16.95
N GLN A 34 -13.97 4.45 -17.36
CA GLN A 34 -14.75 3.55 -16.50
C GLN A 34 -14.08 2.19 -16.41
N SER A 35 -14.08 1.62 -15.21
CA SER A 35 -13.66 0.25 -14.97
C SER A 35 -14.68 -0.51 -14.15
N LYS A 36 -14.78 -1.82 -14.42
CA LYS A 36 -15.58 -2.74 -13.60
C LYS A 36 -14.73 -3.25 -12.46
N THR A 37 -15.25 -3.18 -11.26
CA THR A 37 -14.59 -3.67 -10.06
C THR A 37 -15.53 -4.56 -9.25
N ILE A 38 -14.93 -5.47 -8.48
CA ILE A 38 -15.64 -6.26 -7.47
C ILE A 38 -15.29 -5.71 -6.11
N GLU A 39 -16.29 -5.34 -5.35
CA GLU A 39 -16.14 -4.80 -4.01
C GLU A 39 -16.88 -5.68 -3.00
N LEU A 40 -16.21 -5.99 -1.89
CA LEU A 40 -16.82 -6.65 -0.73
C LEU A 40 -16.91 -5.61 0.39
N GLN A 41 -18.14 -5.24 0.77
CA GLN A 41 -18.38 -4.24 1.81
C GLN A 41 -18.72 -4.90 3.14
N ASN A 42 -18.34 -4.26 4.24
CA ASN A 42 -18.69 -4.66 5.60
C ASN A 42 -18.34 -6.12 5.94
N ILE A 43 -17.21 -6.62 5.42
CA ILE A 43 -16.70 -7.94 5.76
C ILE A 43 -15.65 -7.88 6.85
N GLN A 44 -15.64 -8.92 7.69
CA GLN A 44 -14.60 -9.16 8.67
C GLN A 44 -14.07 -10.58 8.48
N PHE A 45 -12.75 -10.75 8.45
CA PHE A 45 -12.12 -12.04 8.25
C PHE A 45 -10.75 -12.10 8.94
N GLU A 46 -10.30 -13.32 9.21
CA GLU A 46 -8.97 -13.62 9.71
C GLU A 46 -7.97 -13.69 8.55
N VAL A 47 -6.85 -12.98 8.67
CA VAL A 47 -5.76 -13.02 7.70
C VAL A 47 -4.82 -14.17 8.05
N ASP A 48 -5.15 -15.38 7.59
CA ASP A 48 -4.38 -16.61 7.79
C ASP A 48 -3.26 -16.81 6.76
N LYS A 49 -3.27 -16.00 5.67
CA LYS A 49 -2.25 -15.98 4.62
C LYS A 49 -1.98 -14.55 4.15
N PRO A 50 -0.77 -14.23 3.69
CA PRO A 50 -0.43 -12.88 3.21
C PRO A 50 -0.97 -12.58 1.79
N TRP A 51 -1.97 -13.31 1.32
CA TRP A 51 -2.65 -13.06 0.03
C TRP A 51 -4.07 -13.63 0.06
N ILE A 52 -4.95 -13.06 -0.76
CA ILE A 52 -6.33 -13.52 -0.94
C ILE A 52 -6.47 -14.32 -2.24
N ILE A 53 -6.08 -13.73 -3.37
CA ILE A 53 -6.28 -14.33 -4.71
C ILE A 53 -4.98 -14.88 -5.30
N ARG A 54 -3.91 -14.09 -5.24
CA ARG A 54 -2.64 -14.42 -5.87
C ARG A 54 -1.48 -14.35 -4.88
N GLN A 55 -0.62 -15.36 -4.94
CA GLN A 55 0.62 -15.36 -4.16
C GLN A 55 1.51 -14.17 -4.57
N PRO A 56 2.11 -13.45 -3.61
CA PRO A 56 3.01 -12.35 -3.90
C PRO A 56 4.22 -12.79 -4.72
N ASN A 57 4.68 -11.93 -5.62
CA ASN A 57 5.96 -12.12 -6.29
C ASN A 57 7.09 -11.70 -5.35
N LYS A 58 7.85 -12.68 -4.84
CA LYS A 58 8.92 -12.44 -3.88
C LYS A 58 10.06 -11.61 -4.45
N GLU A 59 10.40 -11.78 -5.73
CA GLU A 59 11.47 -11.02 -6.38
C GLU A 59 11.08 -9.54 -6.50
N TYR A 60 9.84 -9.28 -6.91
CA TYR A 60 9.29 -7.92 -6.94
C TYR A 60 9.29 -7.28 -5.57
N PHE A 61 8.81 -7.99 -4.56
CA PHE A 61 8.77 -7.52 -3.17
C PHE A 61 10.17 -7.19 -2.64
N ASN A 62 11.15 -8.08 -2.86
CA ASN A 62 12.53 -7.85 -2.41
C ASN A 62 13.17 -6.65 -3.11
N ARG A 63 12.88 -6.44 -4.39
CA ARG A 63 13.35 -5.29 -5.16
C ARG A 63 12.76 -3.98 -4.65
N GLU A 64 11.47 -3.96 -4.38
CA GLU A 64 10.76 -2.82 -3.81
C GLU A 64 11.30 -2.47 -2.42
N LEU A 65 11.50 -3.46 -1.56
CA LEU A 65 12.09 -3.27 -0.24
C LEU A 65 13.51 -2.69 -0.29
N LYS A 66 14.35 -3.18 -1.21
CA LYS A 66 15.68 -2.61 -1.44
C LYS A 66 15.60 -1.13 -1.85
N TRP A 67 14.65 -0.78 -2.71
CA TRP A 67 14.45 0.61 -3.08
C TRP A 67 13.97 1.48 -1.90
N TYR A 68 13.08 0.97 -1.05
CA TYR A 68 12.69 1.69 0.17
C TYR A 68 13.90 1.99 1.07
N GLN A 69 14.85 1.06 1.16
CA GLN A 69 16.08 1.24 1.94
C GLN A 69 17.05 2.29 1.37
N THR A 70 16.90 2.67 0.10
CA THR A 70 17.71 3.76 -0.48
C THR A 70 17.18 5.14 -0.11
N GLU A 71 15.94 5.24 0.37
CA GLU A 71 15.24 6.51 0.60
C GLU A 71 15.14 7.40 -0.64
N SER A 72 15.42 6.88 -1.83
CA SER A 72 15.36 7.64 -3.07
C SER A 72 13.92 7.85 -3.53
N LEU A 73 13.57 9.06 -3.90
CA LEU A 73 12.30 9.38 -4.55
C LEU A 73 12.35 9.21 -6.08
N ASN A 74 13.45 8.70 -6.65
CA ASN A 74 13.57 8.51 -8.09
C ASN A 74 13.39 7.04 -8.47
N VAL A 75 12.46 6.77 -9.40
CA VAL A 75 12.17 5.41 -9.87
C VAL A 75 13.32 4.77 -10.64
N ASN A 76 14.28 5.56 -11.12
CA ASN A 76 15.47 5.04 -11.81
C ASN A 76 16.45 4.37 -10.83
N ASP A 77 16.34 4.64 -9.53
CA ASP A 77 17.16 4.02 -8.49
C ASP A 77 16.60 2.67 -8.00
N ILE A 78 15.48 2.22 -8.60
CA ILE A 78 14.92 0.90 -8.28
C ILE A 78 15.82 -0.18 -8.88
N PRO A 79 16.39 -1.10 -8.07
CA PRO A 79 17.24 -2.19 -8.54
C PRO A 79 16.54 -3.00 -9.66
N GLU A 80 17.26 -3.33 -10.72
CA GLU A 80 16.74 -4.09 -11.87
C GLU A 80 15.63 -3.37 -12.66
N GLY A 81 15.45 -2.07 -12.40
CA GLY A 81 14.54 -1.19 -13.10
C GLY A 81 13.12 -1.11 -12.51
N ALA A 82 12.50 0.03 -12.72
CA ALA A 82 11.17 0.30 -12.21
C ALA A 82 10.07 -0.45 -12.98
N PRO A 83 9.02 -0.94 -12.29
CA PRO A 83 7.82 -1.45 -12.91
C PRO A 83 7.16 -0.42 -13.83
N VAL A 84 6.48 -0.90 -14.88
CA VAL A 84 5.84 -0.02 -15.89
C VAL A 84 4.88 0.99 -15.24
N MET A 85 4.08 0.55 -14.27
CA MET A 85 3.13 1.45 -13.59
C MET A 85 3.82 2.56 -12.79
N TRP A 86 4.95 2.28 -12.17
CA TRP A 86 5.71 3.27 -11.42
C TRP A 86 6.32 4.32 -12.34
N LYS A 87 6.86 3.89 -13.49
CA LYS A 87 7.32 4.81 -14.53
C LYS A 87 6.19 5.69 -15.07
N ALA A 88 4.99 5.14 -15.19
CA ALA A 88 3.82 5.89 -15.66
C ALA A 88 3.30 6.91 -14.62
N CYS A 89 3.56 6.68 -13.33
CA CYS A 89 3.18 7.58 -12.24
C CYS A 89 4.28 8.62 -11.93
N ALA A 90 5.51 8.38 -12.34
CA ALA A 90 6.62 9.30 -12.12
C ALA A 90 6.52 10.54 -13.02
N ASP A 91 7.12 11.64 -12.57
CA ASP A 91 7.29 12.82 -13.42
C ASP A 91 8.31 12.55 -14.56
N PRO A 92 8.50 13.47 -15.51
CA PRO A 92 9.46 13.29 -16.61
C PRO A 92 10.92 13.09 -16.19
N LEU A 93 11.28 13.49 -14.97
CA LEU A 93 12.61 13.29 -14.38
C LEU A 93 12.72 12.00 -13.58
N GLY A 94 11.62 11.25 -13.43
CA GLY A 94 11.56 9.99 -12.70
C GLY A 94 11.20 10.12 -11.23
N TYR A 95 10.77 11.28 -10.75
CA TYR A 95 10.41 11.45 -9.33
C TYR A 95 8.99 10.96 -9.03
N ILE A 96 8.86 10.33 -7.86
CA ILE A 96 7.60 9.81 -7.32
C ILE A 96 7.60 9.86 -5.79
N ASN A 97 6.47 10.20 -5.18
CA ASN A 97 6.36 10.31 -3.72
C ASN A 97 6.13 8.97 -2.98
N SER A 98 6.18 7.85 -3.67
CA SER A 98 5.75 6.54 -3.13
C SER A 98 6.86 5.73 -2.47
N ASN A 99 8.06 6.29 -2.22
CA ASN A 99 9.07 5.59 -1.43
C ASN A 99 8.71 5.66 0.06
N TYR A 100 8.14 4.57 0.60
CA TYR A 100 7.78 4.50 2.01
C TYR A 100 9.00 4.53 2.95
N GLY A 101 10.17 4.08 2.50
CA GLY A 101 11.41 4.20 3.26
C GLY A 101 11.81 5.67 3.48
N TRP A 102 11.72 6.48 2.43
CA TRP A 102 11.92 7.92 2.56
C TRP A 102 10.94 8.53 3.56
N MET A 103 9.67 8.13 3.51
CA MET A 103 8.64 8.67 4.38
C MET A 103 8.90 8.41 5.87
N ILE A 104 9.49 7.27 6.22
CA ILE A 104 9.63 6.85 7.62
C ILE A 104 11.06 7.00 8.16
N TRP A 105 12.09 6.96 7.31
CA TRP A 105 13.49 6.98 7.76
C TRP A 105 14.23 8.27 7.44
N SER A 106 13.81 9.00 6.39
CA SER A 106 14.53 10.18 5.94
C SER A 106 14.55 11.30 6.97
N LYS A 107 15.70 11.97 7.07
CA LYS A 107 15.87 13.20 7.84
C LYS A 107 15.01 14.34 7.28
N ASP A 108 14.77 14.34 5.98
CA ASP A 108 13.93 15.35 5.32
C ASP A 108 12.44 15.20 5.69
N ASN A 109 12.07 14.09 6.33
CA ASN A 109 10.73 13.81 6.84
C ASN A 109 10.75 13.44 8.34
N ASP A 110 11.66 14.05 9.10
CA ASP A 110 11.75 14.00 10.57
C ASP A 110 12.03 12.61 11.16
N GLU A 111 12.68 11.68 10.44
CA GLU A 111 13.07 10.34 10.94
C GLU A 111 11.97 9.65 11.76
N GLN A 112 10.74 9.68 11.28
CA GLN A 112 9.53 9.27 12.02
C GLN A 112 9.67 7.91 12.71
N TYR A 113 10.26 6.93 12.01
CA TYR A 113 10.46 5.59 12.57
C TYR A 113 11.31 5.61 13.84
N LYS A 114 12.42 6.36 13.83
CA LYS A 114 13.31 6.49 14.97
C LYS A 114 12.57 7.08 16.18
N HIS A 115 11.86 8.18 15.98
CA HIS A 115 11.10 8.83 17.07
C HIS A 115 9.96 7.94 17.59
N CYS A 116 9.27 7.21 16.74
CA CYS A 116 8.28 6.22 17.19
C CYS A 116 8.92 5.10 18.02
N MET A 117 10.09 4.60 17.62
CA MET A 117 10.80 3.57 18.38
C MET A 117 11.30 4.08 19.73
N GLU A 118 11.84 5.29 19.80
CA GLU A 118 12.27 5.95 21.06
C GLU A 118 11.09 6.04 22.04
N LYS A 119 9.92 6.55 21.59
CA LYS A 119 8.69 6.62 22.41
C LYS A 119 8.21 5.25 22.89
N LEU A 120 8.24 4.22 22.05
CA LEU A 120 7.81 2.87 22.42
C LEU A 120 8.80 2.18 23.38
N ILE A 121 10.08 2.52 23.32
CA ILE A 121 11.08 2.02 24.27
C ILE A 121 10.88 2.68 25.64
N GLU A 122 10.57 4.00 25.66
CA GLU A 122 10.29 4.74 26.88
C GLU A 122 8.98 4.30 27.54
N ASP A 123 7.91 4.20 26.75
CA ASP A 123 6.60 3.72 27.20
C ASP A 123 5.97 2.78 26.14
N PRO A 124 6.00 1.46 26.35
CA PRO A 124 5.38 0.49 25.44
C PRO A 124 3.85 0.63 25.27
N HIS A 125 3.19 1.40 26.16
CA HIS A 125 1.76 1.66 26.11
C HIS A 125 1.42 3.04 25.56
N THR A 126 2.41 3.77 25.07
CA THR A 126 2.20 5.12 24.52
C THR A 126 1.19 5.12 23.39
N ARG A 127 0.42 6.21 23.27
CA ARG A 127 -0.49 6.47 22.15
C ARG A 127 0.08 7.51 21.17
N GLU A 128 1.33 7.95 21.39
CA GLU A 128 1.97 9.01 20.62
C GLU A 128 2.91 8.50 19.52
N ALA A 129 3.16 7.19 19.47
CA ALA A 129 3.97 6.56 18.41
C ALA A 129 3.13 6.42 17.14
N CYS A 130 3.21 7.43 16.27
CA CYS A 130 2.46 7.49 15.01
C CYS A 130 3.38 7.96 13.88
N MET A 131 3.29 7.31 12.72
CA MET A 131 3.96 7.73 11.50
C MET A 131 2.93 8.19 10.46
N ILE A 132 3.21 9.30 9.78
CA ILE A 132 2.33 9.91 8.78
C ILE A 132 2.93 9.73 7.40
N TYR A 133 2.22 9.02 6.52
CA TYR A 133 2.64 8.78 5.14
C TYR A 133 2.23 9.91 4.20
N GLN A 134 1.03 10.47 4.40
CA GLN A 134 0.53 11.58 3.59
C GLN A 134 0.86 12.92 4.22
N ARG A 135 1.33 13.86 3.41
CA ARG A 135 1.66 15.22 3.82
C ARG A 135 0.64 16.20 3.24
N PRO A 136 0.32 17.31 3.92
CA PRO A 136 -0.59 18.32 3.37
C PRO A 136 -0.17 18.84 1.99
N SER A 137 1.13 18.98 1.73
CA SER A 137 1.67 19.40 0.44
C SER A 137 1.27 18.47 -0.72
N MET A 138 1.10 17.17 -0.47
CA MET A 138 0.69 16.21 -1.50
C MET A 138 -0.75 16.42 -1.97
N HIS A 139 -1.60 17.09 -1.18
CA HIS A 139 -3.00 17.38 -1.56
C HIS A 139 -3.16 18.70 -2.31
N VAL A 140 -2.21 19.61 -2.20
CA VAL A 140 -2.27 20.93 -2.85
C VAL A 140 -1.39 21.03 -4.09
N ASP A 141 -0.42 20.14 -4.22
CA ASP A 141 0.44 20.03 -5.39
C ASP A 141 -0.20 19.12 -6.44
N ALA A 142 -0.72 19.72 -7.51
CA ALA A 142 -1.36 18.97 -8.60
C ALA A 142 -0.39 18.05 -9.37
N THR A 143 0.92 18.21 -9.18
CA THR A 143 1.97 17.39 -9.80
C THR A 143 2.46 16.29 -8.87
N ALA A 144 2.04 16.29 -7.60
CA ALA A 144 2.43 15.26 -6.64
C ALA A 144 1.86 13.89 -7.02
N ASN A 145 2.72 12.90 -7.10
CA ASN A 145 2.36 11.52 -7.40
C ASN A 145 2.21 10.74 -6.08
N HIS A 146 1.13 10.04 -5.94
CA HIS A 146 0.84 9.23 -4.76
C HIS A 146 0.87 7.75 -5.07
#